data_3e965e8f2949fed68865cfe2662177e0
#
_entry.id   3e965e8f2949fed68865cfe2662177e0
#
_cell.length_a   1.000
_cell.length_b   1.000
_cell.length_c   1.000
_cell.angle_alpha   90.00
_cell.angle_beta   90.00
_cell.angle_gamma   90.00
#
_symmetry.space_group_name_H-M   'P 1'
#
loop_
_entity.id
_entity.type
_entity.pdbx_description
1 polymer ?
#
loop_
_entity_poly.entity_id
_entity_poly.type
_entity_poly.pdbx_seq_one_letter_code
_entity_poly.pdbx_strand_id
1 'polypeptide(L)'
;MREFDFVVIGSGIAGLTFALKAAKHGRVAIVTKRKGVDSNTAWAQGGVACVTSDEDSFSLHIDDTLEAGAGLCDPGAVETVVKEGPERVRELMELGLHFDERDVSGHRELDLGREGGHSKRRVLHVHDLTGLEIETTLLRAVERSPNIELLENHMAVDLITAAKLGFATEDHCLGVYVLDEITSVVETLRTDRLVLATGGCGKVYLYTTNPDIATGDGVAMAWRAGAVIANMEFVQFHPTCLFHAKAKSFLISEAVRGEGGILRNNRGEDFMARAHPQGALAPRDVVARAIDAEMKRSGAQCVYLDITQQPREFLQERFPHIYETCLQYGIDMAKQPIPVVPAAHYQCGGVKTNIDGATSLPGLYAIGEVACTGLHGANRLASNSLLEGLVIAHRACAALVRNRPPAHPAGSISLPEWKSGDAQDVDELVVIYHNWDEIRRLMWDYVGIVRTDKRLQRASARLRNLQREIQEFYWNFRITADLLELRNLATVAALIVDSALSRKESRGLHYTLDYPEMKGEVFRRDTLLSRG
;
A
#
# COMPACT_ATOMS: atom_id res chain seq x y z
N MET A 1 -2.03 -28.44 12.59
CA MET A 1 -0.91 -27.50 12.84
C MET A 1 0.25 -27.81 11.92
N ARG A 2 0.83 -26.82 11.26
CA ARG A 2 2.00 -26.94 10.38
C ARG A 2 3.10 -26.00 10.87
N GLU A 3 4.36 -26.34 10.68
CA GLU A 3 5.51 -25.58 11.19
C GLU A 3 6.42 -25.14 10.02
N PHE A 4 6.84 -23.88 10.04
CA PHE A 4 7.74 -23.28 9.05
C PHE A 4 8.81 -22.45 9.76
N ASP A 5 10.01 -22.37 9.14
CA ASP A 5 11.06 -21.48 9.63
C ASP A 5 10.67 -20.01 9.46
N PHE A 6 9.89 -19.69 8.40
CA PHE A 6 9.38 -18.35 8.11
C PHE A 6 7.95 -18.45 7.58
N VAL A 7 7.08 -17.54 8.02
CA VAL A 7 5.75 -17.35 7.45
C VAL A 7 5.65 -15.91 6.95
N VAL A 8 5.29 -15.75 5.67
CA VAL A 8 5.10 -14.46 5.01
C VAL A 8 3.63 -14.30 4.66
N ILE A 9 3.02 -13.19 5.06
CA ILE A 9 1.63 -12.90 4.73
C ILE A 9 1.60 -11.80 3.68
N GLY A 10 1.21 -12.18 2.46
CA GLY A 10 1.18 -11.33 1.27
C GLY A 10 2.20 -11.75 0.21
N SER A 11 1.75 -11.71 -1.05
CA SER A 11 2.50 -12.14 -2.25
C SER A 11 2.92 -10.98 -3.16
N GLY A 12 2.90 -9.72 -2.71
CA GLY A 12 3.45 -8.60 -3.46
C GLY A 12 4.97 -8.59 -3.48
N ILE A 13 5.58 -7.61 -4.17
CA ILE A 13 7.04 -7.48 -4.37
C ILE A 13 7.85 -7.70 -3.07
N ALA A 14 7.43 -7.13 -1.95
CA ALA A 14 8.13 -7.27 -0.68
C ALA A 14 8.10 -8.70 -0.15
N GLY A 15 6.92 -9.35 -0.16
CA GLY A 15 6.72 -10.71 0.32
C GLY A 15 7.47 -11.74 -0.51
N LEU A 16 7.36 -11.67 -1.84
CA LEU A 16 8.05 -12.58 -2.76
C LEU A 16 9.58 -12.42 -2.68
N THR A 17 10.07 -11.17 -2.63
CA THR A 17 11.51 -10.89 -2.48
C THR A 17 12.06 -11.45 -1.16
N PHE A 18 11.34 -11.23 -0.06
CA PHE A 18 11.72 -11.81 1.23
C PHE A 18 11.74 -13.34 1.18
N ALA A 19 10.68 -13.96 0.66
CA ALA A 19 10.54 -15.41 0.60
C ALA A 19 11.66 -16.08 -0.18
N LEU A 20 12.03 -15.53 -1.36
CA LEU A 20 13.15 -16.02 -2.18
C LEU A 20 14.50 -15.97 -1.45
N LYS A 21 14.72 -14.94 -0.63
CA LYS A 21 15.94 -14.83 0.17
C LYS A 21 15.91 -15.76 1.38
N ALA A 22 14.78 -15.83 2.09
CA ALA A 22 14.59 -16.66 3.28
C ALA A 22 14.62 -18.17 2.97
N ALA A 23 14.20 -18.59 1.77
CA ALA A 23 14.22 -19.97 1.33
C ALA A 23 15.64 -20.59 1.25
N LYS A 24 16.67 -19.78 1.24
CA LYS A 24 18.08 -20.20 1.36
C LYS A 24 18.45 -20.64 2.79
N HIS A 25 17.60 -20.32 3.76
CA HIS A 25 17.86 -20.49 5.20
C HIS A 25 16.85 -21.37 5.93
N GLY A 26 15.77 -21.80 5.25
CA GLY A 26 14.75 -22.67 5.83
C GLY A 26 13.49 -22.75 4.97
N ARG A 27 12.48 -23.45 5.51
CA ARG A 27 11.16 -23.60 4.86
C ARG A 27 10.34 -22.34 5.05
N VAL A 28 9.75 -21.86 3.95
CA VAL A 28 8.93 -20.65 3.91
C VAL A 28 7.51 -20.99 3.50
N ALA A 29 6.51 -20.49 4.23
CA ALA A 29 5.13 -20.43 3.74
C ALA A 29 4.82 -18.99 3.30
N ILE A 30 4.29 -18.82 2.10
CA ILE A 30 3.65 -17.57 1.65
C ILE A 30 2.15 -17.77 1.72
N VAL A 31 1.46 -16.94 2.51
CA VAL A 31 0.00 -16.95 2.66
C VAL A 31 -0.57 -15.79 1.86
N THR A 32 -1.44 -16.08 0.88
CA THR A 32 -2.12 -15.05 0.09
C THR A 32 -3.60 -15.37 -0.09
N LYS A 33 -4.46 -14.38 0.15
CA LYS A 33 -5.92 -14.57 0.16
C LYS A 33 -6.56 -14.72 -1.23
N ARG A 34 -5.81 -14.50 -2.30
CA ARG A 34 -6.22 -14.70 -3.70
C ARG A 34 -5.08 -15.41 -4.44
N LYS A 35 -5.07 -15.29 -5.77
CA LYS A 35 -3.94 -15.75 -6.58
C LYS A 35 -2.68 -14.97 -6.27
N GLY A 36 -1.53 -15.59 -6.40
CA GLY A 36 -0.24 -14.96 -6.12
C GLY A 36 -0.01 -13.65 -6.87
N VAL A 37 -0.54 -13.53 -8.09
CA VAL A 37 -0.45 -12.32 -8.94
C VAL A 37 -1.41 -11.20 -8.51
N ASP A 38 -2.42 -11.48 -7.71
CA ASP A 38 -3.38 -10.48 -7.26
C ASP A 38 -2.77 -9.62 -6.15
N SER A 39 -2.08 -8.56 -6.53
CA SER A 39 -1.37 -7.68 -5.62
C SER A 39 -1.41 -6.21 -6.06
N ASN A 40 -1.15 -5.27 -5.14
CA ASN A 40 -0.94 -3.86 -5.50
C ASN A 40 0.28 -3.71 -6.42
N THR A 41 1.27 -4.59 -6.32
CA THR A 41 2.45 -4.61 -7.18
C THR A 41 2.06 -4.80 -8.64
N ALA A 42 1.26 -5.82 -8.95
CA ALA A 42 0.81 -6.10 -10.31
C ALA A 42 0.03 -4.94 -10.95
N TRP A 43 -0.59 -4.08 -10.15
CA TRP A 43 -1.35 -2.92 -10.61
C TRP A 43 -0.50 -1.64 -10.72
N ALA A 44 0.78 -1.68 -10.34
CA ALA A 44 1.68 -0.53 -10.42
C ALA A 44 2.10 -0.27 -11.88
N GLN A 45 1.61 0.83 -12.45
CA GLN A 45 1.87 1.24 -13.84
C GLN A 45 3.15 2.06 -14.00
N GLY A 46 3.60 2.76 -12.94
CA GLY A 46 4.74 3.68 -12.98
C GLY A 46 6.08 2.97 -13.14
N GLY A 47 6.82 2.79 -12.07
CA GLY A 47 8.11 2.14 -12.12
C GLY A 47 8.81 2.07 -10.76
N VAL A 48 10.12 1.83 -10.80
CA VAL A 48 11.00 1.79 -9.62
C VAL A 48 11.97 2.96 -9.71
N ALA A 49 11.91 3.88 -8.73
CA ALA A 49 12.86 4.99 -8.67
C ALA A 49 14.24 4.47 -8.19
N CYS A 50 15.26 4.62 -9.01
CA CYS A 50 16.60 4.11 -8.72
C CYS A 50 17.69 4.93 -9.43
N VAL A 51 18.76 5.25 -8.73
CA VAL A 51 19.91 5.95 -9.32
C VAL A 51 20.70 4.95 -10.15
N THR A 52 20.62 5.07 -11.48
CA THR A 52 21.30 4.18 -12.46
C THR A 52 22.04 4.94 -13.55
N SER A 53 21.94 6.27 -13.60
CA SER A 53 22.56 7.14 -14.59
C SER A 53 23.62 8.03 -13.94
N ASP A 54 24.69 8.33 -14.67
CA ASP A 54 25.74 9.28 -14.25
C ASP A 54 25.24 10.74 -14.15
N GLU A 55 24.10 11.06 -14.76
CA GLU A 55 23.45 12.38 -14.64
C GLU A 55 22.68 12.56 -13.33
N ASP A 56 22.48 11.49 -12.55
CA ASP A 56 21.78 11.48 -11.27
C ASP A 56 22.76 11.18 -10.13
N SER A 57 22.32 11.35 -8.89
CA SER A 57 23.11 11.02 -7.70
C SER A 57 22.23 10.59 -6.53
N PHE A 58 22.81 9.82 -5.61
CA PHE A 58 22.11 9.45 -4.36
C PHE A 58 21.66 10.67 -3.57
N SER A 59 22.48 11.75 -3.51
CA SER A 59 22.10 12.97 -2.81
C SER A 59 20.85 13.61 -3.38
N LEU A 60 20.74 13.71 -4.72
CA LEU A 60 19.54 14.26 -5.36
C LEU A 60 18.29 13.43 -5.09
N HIS A 61 18.40 12.09 -5.11
CA HIS A 61 17.26 11.22 -4.80
C HIS A 61 16.87 11.28 -3.30
N ILE A 62 17.86 11.39 -2.41
CA ILE A 62 17.64 11.59 -0.96
C ILE A 62 16.92 12.92 -0.74
N ASP A 63 17.41 14.01 -1.32
CA ASP A 63 16.84 15.35 -1.16
C ASP A 63 15.39 15.40 -1.67
N ASP A 64 15.11 14.86 -2.87
CA ASP A 64 13.77 14.75 -3.43
C ASP A 64 12.82 13.97 -2.50
N THR A 65 13.32 12.89 -1.87
CA THR A 65 12.53 12.05 -0.95
C THR A 65 12.24 12.79 0.35
N LEU A 66 13.23 13.46 0.93
CA LEU A 66 13.09 14.24 2.17
C LEU A 66 12.14 15.44 1.98
N GLU A 67 12.23 16.12 0.82
CA GLU A 67 11.33 17.21 0.47
C GLU A 67 9.87 16.71 0.35
N ALA A 68 9.67 15.63 -0.41
CA ALA A 68 8.34 15.02 -0.56
C ALA A 68 7.72 14.63 0.78
N GLY A 69 8.50 14.07 1.71
CA GLY A 69 8.04 13.62 3.02
C GLY A 69 7.71 14.71 4.03
N ALA A 70 7.80 15.98 3.63
CA ALA A 70 7.38 17.16 4.42
C ALA A 70 7.95 17.20 5.84
N GLY A 71 9.23 16.81 5.98
CA GLY A 71 10.00 16.87 7.22
C GLY A 71 9.72 15.73 8.22
N LEU A 72 8.98 14.69 7.87
CA LEU A 72 8.73 13.51 8.72
C LEU A 72 9.46 12.25 8.27
N CYS A 73 10.24 12.29 7.18
CA CYS A 73 11.11 11.17 6.86
C CYS A 73 12.17 10.95 7.94
N ASP A 74 12.54 9.68 8.16
CA ASP A 74 13.76 9.31 8.84
C ASP A 74 14.92 9.38 7.83
N PRO A 75 15.89 10.31 7.98
CA PRO A 75 16.97 10.48 7.01
C PRO A 75 17.84 9.21 6.85
N GLY A 76 18.00 8.43 7.93
CA GLY A 76 18.74 7.16 7.88
C GLY A 76 18.01 6.11 7.06
N ALA A 77 16.68 6.04 7.17
CA ALA A 77 15.85 5.16 6.35
C ALA A 77 15.91 5.57 4.88
N VAL A 78 15.80 6.87 4.58
CA VAL A 78 15.90 7.40 3.21
C VAL A 78 17.26 7.08 2.59
N GLU A 79 18.34 7.40 3.30
CA GLU A 79 19.71 7.14 2.83
C GLU A 79 19.93 5.65 2.54
N THR A 80 19.47 4.79 3.43
CA THR A 80 19.61 3.33 3.30
C THR A 80 18.89 2.81 2.07
N VAL A 81 17.59 3.15 1.92
CA VAL A 81 16.78 2.66 0.80
C VAL A 81 17.32 3.15 -0.54
N VAL A 82 17.71 4.42 -0.62
CA VAL A 82 18.25 5.00 -1.87
C VAL A 82 19.60 4.38 -2.25
N LYS A 83 20.51 4.20 -1.29
CA LYS A 83 21.86 3.65 -1.58
C LYS A 83 21.87 2.16 -1.87
N GLU A 84 21.03 1.36 -1.19
CA GLU A 84 20.94 -0.08 -1.41
C GLU A 84 20.08 -0.45 -2.63
N GLY A 85 19.30 0.51 -3.13
CA GLY A 85 18.36 0.33 -4.24
C GLY A 85 18.95 -0.25 -5.52
N PRO A 86 20.06 0.29 -6.08
CA PRO A 86 20.63 -0.18 -7.34
C PRO A 86 21.00 -1.67 -7.32
N GLU A 87 21.51 -2.17 -6.20
CA GLU A 87 21.84 -3.59 -6.08
C GLU A 87 20.57 -4.46 -6.07
N ARG A 88 19.52 -4.03 -5.40
CA ARG A 88 18.24 -4.77 -5.35
C ARG A 88 17.54 -4.79 -6.72
N VAL A 89 17.60 -3.70 -7.46
CA VAL A 89 17.13 -3.64 -8.86
C VAL A 89 17.92 -4.59 -9.76
N ARG A 90 19.24 -4.64 -9.60
CA ARG A 90 20.09 -5.57 -10.35
C ARG A 90 19.73 -7.02 -10.09
N GLU A 91 19.42 -7.38 -8.83
CA GLU A 91 18.92 -8.73 -8.51
C GLU A 91 17.62 -9.09 -9.25
N LEU A 92 16.70 -8.14 -9.46
CA LEU A 92 15.51 -8.38 -10.29
C LEU A 92 15.88 -8.66 -11.75
N MET A 93 16.84 -7.92 -12.29
CA MET A 93 17.34 -8.14 -13.66
C MET A 93 18.00 -9.52 -13.80
N GLU A 94 18.75 -9.95 -12.78
CA GLU A 94 19.36 -11.29 -12.72
C GLU A 94 18.30 -12.42 -12.66
N LEU A 95 17.11 -12.14 -12.11
CA LEU A 95 15.97 -13.06 -12.15
C LEU A 95 15.26 -13.11 -13.51
N GLY A 96 15.65 -12.24 -14.44
CA GLY A 96 15.14 -12.21 -15.81
C GLY A 96 14.16 -11.07 -16.11
N LEU A 97 14.06 -10.05 -15.23
CA LEU A 97 13.32 -8.84 -15.56
C LEU A 97 14.11 -7.96 -16.53
N HIS A 98 13.44 -7.49 -17.58
CA HIS A 98 14.02 -6.56 -18.55
C HIS A 98 13.26 -5.24 -18.49
N PHE A 99 13.95 -4.16 -18.10
CA PHE A 99 13.42 -2.81 -18.19
C PHE A 99 13.57 -2.28 -19.62
N ASP A 100 12.74 -1.29 -19.96
CA ASP A 100 12.80 -0.65 -21.27
C ASP A 100 14.17 0.01 -21.50
N GLU A 101 14.66 -0.10 -22.74
CA GLU A 101 15.92 0.47 -23.21
C GLU A 101 15.68 1.41 -24.39
N ARG A 102 16.50 2.43 -24.51
CA ARG A 102 16.53 3.33 -25.66
C ARG A 102 17.89 3.26 -26.36
N ASP A 103 17.91 3.52 -27.65
CA ASP A 103 19.16 3.67 -28.39
C ASP A 103 19.69 5.11 -28.24
N VAL A 104 20.91 5.24 -27.72
CA VAL A 104 21.61 6.50 -27.61
C VAL A 104 22.92 6.39 -28.39
N SER A 105 22.96 6.93 -29.58
CA SER A 105 24.16 6.94 -30.44
C SER A 105 24.72 5.53 -30.76
N GLY A 106 23.82 4.53 -30.91
CA GLY A 106 24.20 3.14 -31.21
C GLY A 106 24.51 2.28 -29.96
N HIS A 107 24.29 2.80 -28.78
CA HIS A 107 24.38 2.07 -27.52
C HIS A 107 22.99 1.96 -26.86
N ARG A 108 22.68 0.78 -26.33
CA ARG A 108 21.46 0.56 -25.54
C ARG A 108 21.68 1.05 -24.12
N GLU A 109 20.84 1.97 -23.68
CA GLU A 109 20.77 2.48 -22.32
C GLU A 109 19.35 2.29 -21.75
N LEU A 110 19.25 2.18 -20.43
CA LEU A 110 17.95 2.12 -19.75
C LEU A 110 17.14 3.39 -20.08
N ASP A 111 15.88 3.20 -20.48
CA ASP A 111 14.94 4.32 -20.63
C ASP A 111 14.40 4.70 -19.27
N LEU A 112 14.70 5.93 -18.84
CA LEU A 112 14.35 6.41 -17.51
C LEU A 112 13.22 7.42 -17.58
N GLY A 113 12.12 7.11 -16.90
CA GLY A 113 11.00 8.01 -16.71
C GLY A 113 11.28 9.10 -15.66
N ARG A 114 10.45 10.16 -15.67
CA ARG A 114 10.39 11.17 -14.62
C ARG A 114 8.96 11.34 -14.13
N GLU A 115 8.77 11.25 -12.83
CA GLU A 115 7.48 11.50 -12.18
C GLU A 115 7.54 12.75 -11.30
N GLY A 116 6.38 13.22 -10.81
CA GLY A 116 6.29 14.42 -9.99
C GLY A 116 7.09 14.31 -8.69
N GLY A 117 7.79 15.39 -8.34
CA GLY A 117 8.68 15.46 -7.18
C GLY A 117 10.13 15.02 -7.46
N HIS A 118 10.41 14.36 -8.59
CA HIS A 118 11.78 13.99 -8.95
C HIS A 118 12.51 15.13 -9.67
N SER A 119 13.73 15.45 -9.23
CA SER A 119 14.62 16.41 -9.87
C SER A 119 15.26 15.84 -11.15
N LYS A 120 15.44 14.51 -11.21
CA LYS A 120 16.07 13.79 -12.34
C LYS A 120 15.17 12.66 -12.88
N ARG A 121 15.48 12.20 -14.11
CA ARG A 121 14.95 10.96 -14.65
C ARG A 121 15.65 9.78 -13.98
N ARG A 122 14.90 8.97 -13.22
CA ARG A 122 15.42 7.80 -12.50
C ARG A 122 14.43 6.67 -12.34
N VAL A 123 13.26 6.78 -12.97
CA VAL A 123 12.22 5.76 -12.84
C VAL A 123 12.39 4.71 -13.92
N LEU A 124 12.83 3.53 -13.52
CA LEU A 124 12.90 2.33 -14.36
C LEU A 124 11.50 1.80 -14.61
N HIS A 125 11.18 1.44 -15.84
CA HIS A 125 9.84 0.99 -16.22
C HIS A 125 9.87 -0.10 -17.30
N VAL A 126 8.73 -0.79 -17.44
CA VAL A 126 8.41 -1.69 -18.56
C VAL A 126 7.07 -1.18 -19.11
N HIS A 127 7.11 -0.31 -20.08
CA HIS A 127 5.95 0.40 -20.64
C HIS A 127 5.07 1.02 -19.54
N ASP A 128 3.79 0.61 -19.45
CA ASP A 128 2.84 0.95 -18.39
C ASP A 128 2.39 -0.29 -17.57
N LEU A 129 3.24 -1.35 -17.53
CA LEU A 129 2.99 -2.64 -16.89
C LEU A 129 4.12 -3.08 -15.94
N THR A 130 4.93 -2.14 -15.47
CA THR A 130 6.14 -2.43 -14.69
C THR A 130 5.88 -3.36 -13.51
N GLY A 131 4.84 -3.11 -12.75
CA GLY A 131 4.51 -3.91 -11.59
C GLY A 131 4.12 -5.34 -11.93
N LEU A 132 3.37 -5.56 -13.01
CA LEU A 132 2.98 -6.89 -13.49
C LEU A 132 4.18 -7.73 -13.91
N GLU A 133 5.14 -7.11 -14.61
CA GLU A 133 6.36 -7.79 -15.04
C GLU A 133 7.25 -8.17 -13.85
N ILE A 134 7.39 -7.28 -12.86
CA ILE A 134 8.09 -7.57 -11.61
C ILE A 134 7.43 -8.76 -10.87
N GLU A 135 6.12 -8.69 -10.68
CA GLU A 135 5.35 -9.71 -9.96
C GLU A 135 5.47 -11.06 -10.63
N THR A 136 5.28 -11.11 -11.95
CA THR A 136 5.39 -12.34 -12.75
C THR A 136 6.78 -12.95 -12.69
N THR A 137 7.82 -12.12 -12.73
CA THR A 137 9.22 -12.56 -12.63
C THR A 137 9.51 -13.18 -11.26
N LEU A 138 9.07 -12.53 -10.18
CA LEU A 138 9.25 -13.04 -8.82
C LEU A 138 8.44 -14.31 -8.57
N LEU A 139 7.19 -14.41 -9.04
CA LEU A 139 6.36 -15.61 -8.91
C LEU A 139 6.99 -16.81 -9.62
N ARG A 140 7.49 -16.64 -10.84
CA ARG A 140 8.22 -17.71 -11.56
C ARG A 140 9.45 -18.20 -10.78
N ALA A 141 10.14 -17.30 -10.06
CA ALA A 141 11.27 -17.68 -9.22
C ALA A 141 10.81 -18.44 -7.96
N VAL A 142 9.71 -18.02 -7.35
CA VAL A 142 9.08 -18.69 -6.19
C VAL A 142 8.65 -20.11 -6.55
N GLU A 143 7.96 -20.31 -7.67
CA GLU A 143 7.50 -21.61 -8.16
C GLU A 143 8.63 -22.62 -8.37
N ARG A 144 9.84 -22.14 -8.68
CA ARG A 144 11.03 -22.98 -8.86
C ARG A 144 11.76 -23.29 -7.57
N SER A 145 11.38 -22.67 -6.46
CA SER A 145 12.05 -22.86 -5.17
C SER A 145 11.41 -24.00 -4.36
N PRO A 146 12.13 -25.10 -4.11
CA PRO A 146 11.59 -26.25 -3.38
C PRO A 146 11.33 -25.96 -1.88
N ASN A 147 11.89 -24.89 -1.34
CA ASN A 147 11.75 -24.52 0.06
C ASN A 147 10.62 -23.50 0.30
N ILE A 148 9.88 -23.11 -0.74
CA ILE A 148 8.76 -22.19 -0.62
C ILE A 148 7.46 -22.92 -0.92
N GLU A 149 6.51 -22.79 -0.02
CA GLU A 149 5.14 -23.24 -0.20
C GLU A 149 4.22 -22.02 -0.32
N LEU A 150 3.59 -21.87 -1.50
CA LEU A 150 2.64 -20.79 -1.79
C LEU A 150 1.22 -21.28 -1.49
N LEU A 151 0.60 -20.69 -0.46
CA LEU A 151 -0.76 -20.98 -0.01
C LEU A 151 -1.70 -19.91 -0.59
N GLU A 152 -2.22 -20.16 -1.79
CA GLU A 152 -3.22 -19.31 -2.44
C GLU A 152 -4.62 -19.58 -1.88
N ASN A 153 -5.51 -18.58 -1.92
CA ASN A 153 -6.85 -18.62 -1.32
C ASN A 153 -6.81 -18.94 0.19
N HIS A 154 -5.79 -18.43 0.84
CA HIS A 154 -5.58 -18.59 2.28
C HIS A 154 -5.51 -17.20 2.94
N MET A 155 -6.45 -16.92 3.83
CA MET A 155 -6.51 -15.63 4.51
C MET A 155 -6.02 -15.72 5.95
N ALA A 156 -5.04 -14.87 6.30
CA ALA A 156 -4.60 -14.75 7.69
C ALA A 156 -5.72 -14.14 8.55
N VAL A 157 -6.04 -14.80 9.66
CA VAL A 157 -7.16 -14.44 10.56
C VAL A 157 -6.67 -13.53 11.68
N ASP A 158 -5.73 -14.05 12.48
CA ASP A 158 -5.12 -13.34 13.62
C ASP A 158 -3.75 -13.92 13.98
N LEU A 159 -2.89 -13.06 14.53
CA LEU A 159 -1.60 -13.46 15.07
C LEU A 159 -1.78 -14.14 16.41
N ILE A 160 -1.01 -15.19 16.63
CA ILE A 160 -0.91 -15.93 17.90
C ILE A 160 0.28 -15.35 18.65
N THR A 161 0.03 -14.79 19.84
CA THR A 161 1.08 -14.22 20.69
C THR A 161 1.09 -14.86 22.06
N ALA A 162 2.23 -14.79 22.75
CA ALA A 162 2.38 -15.35 24.09
C ALA A 162 1.37 -14.74 25.07
N ALA A 163 1.15 -13.43 25.03
CA ALA A 163 0.18 -12.75 25.88
C ALA A 163 -1.26 -13.23 25.63
N LYS A 164 -1.66 -13.43 24.36
CA LYS A 164 -3.01 -13.96 24.02
C LYS A 164 -3.21 -15.39 24.54
N LEU A 165 -2.15 -16.15 24.70
CA LEU A 165 -2.20 -17.49 25.27
C LEU A 165 -2.09 -17.51 26.81
N GLY A 166 -2.00 -16.32 27.43
CA GLY A 166 -1.95 -16.18 28.90
C GLY A 166 -0.58 -16.43 29.51
N PHE A 167 0.50 -16.45 28.71
CA PHE A 167 1.85 -16.56 29.26
C PHE A 167 2.27 -15.22 29.89
N ALA A 168 2.77 -15.28 31.13
CA ALA A 168 3.25 -14.11 31.87
C ALA A 168 4.70 -13.70 31.50
N THR A 169 5.14 -14.04 30.30
CA THR A 169 6.45 -13.69 29.75
C THR A 169 6.36 -12.44 28.87
N GLU A 170 7.49 -11.90 28.45
CA GLU A 170 7.53 -10.87 27.43
C GLU A 170 6.77 -11.34 26.18
N ASP A 171 5.85 -10.48 25.68
CA ASP A 171 4.99 -10.87 24.55
C ASP A 171 5.80 -11.03 23.27
N HIS A 172 5.49 -12.06 22.50
CA HIS A 172 6.14 -12.35 21.23
C HIS A 172 5.20 -13.14 20.30
N CYS A 173 5.44 -13.03 19.00
CA CYS A 173 4.69 -13.75 17.98
C CYS A 173 5.13 -15.23 17.93
N LEU A 174 4.14 -16.15 17.91
CA LEU A 174 4.33 -17.61 17.91
C LEU A 174 3.78 -18.26 16.64
N GLY A 175 3.01 -17.54 15.85
CA GLY A 175 2.37 -18.05 14.66
C GLY A 175 1.14 -17.26 14.25
N VAL A 176 0.33 -17.87 13.39
CA VAL A 176 -0.87 -17.26 12.81
C VAL A 176 -1.95 -18.30 12.56
N TYR A 177 -3.21 -17.90 12.74
CA TYR A 177 -4.35 -18.64 12.23
C TYR A 177 -4.62 -18.23 10.78
N VAL A 178 -4.86 -19.23 9.93
CA VAL A 178 -5.06 -19.03 8.48
C VAL A 178 -6.31 -19.77 8.05
N LEU A 179 -7.24 -19.09 7.44
CA LEU A 179 -8.46 -19.63 6.83
C LEU A 179 -8.11 -20.11 5.42
N ASP A 180 -8.30 -21.38 5.14
CA ASP A 180 -8.42 -21.91 3.77
C ASP A 180 -9.83 -21.59 3.25
N GLU A 181 -9.93 -20.70 2.27
CA GLU A 181 -11.21 -20.23 1.72
C GLU A 181 -11.94 -21.33 0.92
N ILE A 182 -11.22 -22.35 0.44
CA ILE A 182 -11.80 -23.45 -0.35
C ILE A 182 -12.48 -24.46 0.57
N THR A 183 -11.82 -24.83 1.66
CA THR A 183 -12.32 -25.84 2.62
C THR A 183 -13.07 -25.24 3.79
N SER A 184 -12.97 -23.91 3.99
CA SER A 184 -13.49 -23.20 5.17
C SER A 184 -12.88 -23.67 6.48
N VAL A 185 -11.70 -24.28 6.45
CA VAL A 185 -10.97 -24.75 7.62
C VAL A 185 -9.94 -23.72 8.04
N VAL A 186 -9.83 -23.47 9.35
CA VAL A 186 -8.78 -22.63 9.91
C VAL A 186 -7.63 -23.49 10.37
N GLU A 187 -6.47 -23.27 9.76
CA GLU A 187 -5.22 -23.92 10.12
C GLU A 187 -4.39 -23.06 11.07
N THR A 188 -3.56 -23.71 11.90
CA THR A 188 -2.53 -23.04 12.71
C THR A 188 -1.18 -23.21 12.04
N LEU A 189 -0.55 -22.11 11.62
CA LEU A 189 0.84 -22.08 11.16
C LEU A 189 1.72 -21.58 12.29
N ARG A 190 2.67 -22.41 12.71
CA ARG A 190 3.65 -22.10 13.74
C ARG A 190 4.90 -21.51 13.12
N THR A 191 5.36 -20.40 13.67
CA THR A 191 6.65 -19.78 13.38
C THR A 191 7.00 -18.76 14.46
N ASP A 192 8.27 -18.55 14.73
CA ASP A 192 8.81 -17.45 15.54
C ASP A 192 9.34 -16.28 14.65
N ARG A 193 9.09 -16.35 13.33
CA ARG A 193 9.54 -15.38 12.31
C ARG A 193 8.44 -15.12 11.31
N LEU A 194 7.49 -14.29 11.73
CA LEU A 194 6.34 -13.93 10.92
C LEU A 194 6.55 -12.56 10.30
N VAL A 195 6.33 -12.47 8.98
CA VAL A 195 6.53 -11.25 8.18
C VAL A 195 5.21 -10.82 7.55
N LEU A 196 4.74 -9.63 7.90
CA LEU A 196 3.62 -8.98 7.24
C LEU A 196 4.11 -8.25 5.99
N ALA A 197 3.57 -8.62 4.83
CA ALA A 197 3.81 -8.01 3.52
C ALA A 197 2.48 -7.78 2.78
N THR A 198 1.44 -7.43 3.54
CA THR A 198 0.03 -7.43 3.10
C THR A 198 -0.38 -6.22 2.27
N GLY A 199 0.55 -5.31 1.96
CA GLY A 199 0.24 -4.09 1.23
C GLY A 199 -0.60 -3.10 2.05
N GLY A 200 -1.28 -2.18 1.36
CA GLY A 200 -2.00 -1.07 1.94
C GLY A 200 -3.47 -1.34 2.25
N CYS A 201 -4.23 -0.25 2.38
CA CYS A 201 -5.62 -0.28 2.84
C CYS A 201 -6.55 0.62 2.01
N GLY A 202 -6.26 0.85 0.73
CA GLY A 202 -7.03 1.79 -0.09
C GLY A 202 -8.52 1.47 -0.19
N LYS A 203 -8.92 0.21 0.00
CA LYS A 203 -10.33 -0.20 0.00
C LYS A 203 -11.18 0.38 1.13
N VAL A 204 -10.55 0.98 2.13
CA VAL A 204 -11.25 1.74 3.16
C VAL A 204 -11.98 2.97 2.60
N TYR A 205 -11.60 3.43 1.39
CA TYR A 205 -12.24 4.53 0.68
C TYR A 205 -13.13 4.05 -0.47
N LEU A 206 -14.14 4.86 -0.82
CA LEU A 206 -15.06 4.56 -1.92
C LEU A 206 -14.34 4.47 -3.26
N TYR A 207 -13.46 5.44 -3.54
CA TYR A 207 -12.62 5.47 -4.73
C TYR A 207 -11.17 5.16 -4.35
N THR A 208 -10.61 4.15 -5.01
CA THR A 208 -9.23 3.72 -4.81
C THR A 208 -8.66 3.16 -6.12
N THR A 209 -7.36 3.32 -6.32
CA THR A 209 -6.62 2.67 -7.42
C THR A 209 -6.13 1.28 -7.05
N ASN A 210 -6.37 0.84 -5.81
CA ASN A 210 -5.94 -0.47 -5.35
C ASN A 210 -6.94 -1.57 -5.75
N PRO A 211 -6.48 -2.81 -5.97
CA PRO A 211 -7.33 -3.97 -6.15
C PRO A 211 -8.20 -4.25 -4.92
N ASP A 212 -9.20 -5.11 -5.07
CA ASP A 212 -10.17 -5.42 -4.02
C ASP A 212 -9.55 -6.02 -2.74
N ILE A 213 -8.36 -6.56 -2.85
CA ILE A 213 -7.61 -7.17 -1.74
C ILE A 213 -6.97 -6.17 -0.76
N ALA A 214 -6.90 -4.88 -1.07
CA ALA A 214 -6.20 -3.87 -0.26
C ALA A 214 -7.06 -3.40 0.94
N THR A 215 -7.32 -4.29 1.89
CA THR A 215 -8.23 -4.11 3.03
C THR A 215 -7.54 -3.80 4.36
N GLY A 216 -6.19 -3.71 4.35
CA GLY A 216 -5.40 -3.34 5.53
C GLY A 216 -5.24 -4.46 6.56
N ASP A 217 -5.29 -5.71 6.13
CA ASP A 217 -5.32 -6.89 7.00
C ASP A 217 -4.12 -6.95 7.94
N GLY A 218 -2.90 -6.70 7.45
CA GLY A 218 -1.69 -6.73 8.28
C GLY A 218 -1.68 -5.66 9.36
N VAL A 219 -2.09 -4.43 9.04
CA VAL A 219 -2.21 -3.35 10.03
C VAL A 219 -3.22 -3.72 11.11
N ALA A 220 -4.39 -4.25 10.71
CA ALA A 220 -5.43 -4.66 11.65
C ALA A 220 -4.98 -5.83 12.55
N MET A 221 -4.31 -6.84 11.99
CA MET A 221 -3.76 -7.97 12.77
C MET A 221 -2.65 -7.52 13.73
N ALA A 222 -1.72 -6.70 13.27
CA ALA A 222 -0.64 -6.14 14.09
C ALA A 222 -1.21 -5.31 15.26
N TRP A 223 -2.21 -4.44 14.98
CA TRP A 223 -2.92 -3.69 16.00
C TRP A 223 -3.57 -4.59 17.06
N ARG A 224 -4.29 -5.64 16.64
CA ARG A 224 -4.90 -6.60 17.57
C ARG A 224 -3.89 -7.43 18.35
N ALA A 225 -2.67 -7.55 17.83
CA ALA A 225 -1.55 -8.21 18.52
C ALA A 225 -0.76 -7.27 19.43
N GLY A 226 -1.13 -5.98 19.51
CA GLY A 226 -0.46 -5.01 20.39
C GLY A 226 0.75 -4.31 19.79
N ALA A 227 1.06 -4.52 18.51
CA ALA A 227 2.12 -3.79 17.83
C ALA A 227 1.77 -2.30 17.68
N VAL A 228 2.78 -1.44 17.72
CA VAL A 228 2.63 0.02 17.52
C VAL A 228 2.32 0.31 16.06
N ILE A 229 1.28 1.13 15.84
CA ILE A 229 0.90 1.64 14.52
C ILE A 229 1.27 3.12 14.44
N ALA A 230 1.75 3.56 13.28
CA ALA A 230 2.22 4.93 13.08
C ALA A 230 1.62 5.58 11.84
N ASN A 231 1.35 6.91 11.92
CA ASN A 231 1.14 7.78 10.77
C ASN A 231 -0.03 7.40 9.85
N MET A 232 -1.09 6.77 10.37
CA MET A 232 -2.23 6.31 9.56
C MET A 232 -3.02 7.44 8.89
N GLU A 233 -2.89 8.69 9.35
CA GLU A 233 -3.51 9.86 8.74
C GLU A 233 -2.97 10.21 7.35
N PHE A 234 -1.78 9.71 6.99
CA PHE A 234 -1.12 10.04 5.71
C PHE A 234 -1.48 9.04 4.62
N VAL A 235 -2.66 9.22 4.06
CA VAL A 235 -3.16 8.48 2.89
C VAL A 235 -2.96 9.32 1.65
N GLN A 236 -2.18 8.83 0.69
CA GLN A 236 -1.97 9.48 -0.59
C GLN A 236 -3.15 9.20 -1.51
N PHE A 237 -3.74 10.28 -2.05
CA PHE A 237 -4.73 10.20 -3.11
C PHE A 237 -4.07 10.45 -4.46
N HIS A 238 -4.20 9.50 -5.39
CA HIS A 238 -3.79 9.73 -6.77
C HIS A 238 -4.82 10.65 -7.45
N PRO A 239 -4.38 11.70 -8.14
CA PRO A 239 -5.30 12.68 -8.73
C PRO A 239 -6.22 12.13 -9.81
N THR A 240 -5.75 11.12 -10.56
CA THR A 240 -6.35 10.70 -11.82
C THR A 240 -6.67 9.21 -11.87
N CYS A 241 -7.77 8.80 -11.23
CA CYS A 241 -8.41 7.50 -11.42
C CYS A 241 -9.52 7.65 -12.47
N LEU A 242 -9.69 6.68 -13.37
CA LEU A 242 -10.74 6.70 -14.38
C LEU A 242 -12.12 6.73 -13.72
N PHE A 243 -12.89 7.76 -13.99
CA PHE A 243 -14.27 7.87 -13.52
C PHE A 243 -15.22 7.21 -14.51
N HIS A 244 -15.55 5.94 -14.28
CA HIS A 244 -16.48 5.19 -15.11
C HIS A 244 -17.18 4.11 -14.27
N ALA A 245 -18.49 3.92 -14.47
CA ALA A 245 -19.31 3.01 -13.65
C ALA A 245 -18.84 1.54 -13.64
N LYS A 246 -18.19 1.10 -14.70
CA LYS A 246 -17.68 -0.29 -14.87
C LYS A 246 -16.17 -0.40 -14.70
N ALA A 247 -15.42 0.71 -14.75
CA ALA A 247 -13.97 0.71 -14.56
C ALA A 247 -13.66 0.94 -13.08
N LYS A 248 -13.71 -0.14 -12.31
CA LYS A 248 -13.35 -0.05 -10.89
C LYS A 248 -11.83 0.14 -10.77
N SER A 249 -11.42 1.22 -10.09
CA SER A 249 -10.05 1.42 -9.63
C SER A 249 -8.97 1.56 -10.71
N PHE A 250 -9.32 1.85 -11.99
CA PHE A 250 -8.32 1.95 -13.05
C PHE A 250 -7.54 3.26 -12.96
N LEU A 251 -6.23 3.14 -12.78
CA LEU A 251 -5.30 4.27 -12.69
C LEU A 251 -5.02 4.85 -14.07
N ILE A 252 -5.16 6.16 -14.23
CA ILE A 252 -4.54 6.90 -15.32
C ILE A 252 -3.22 7.46 -14.81
N SER A 253 -2.12 6.86 -15.26
CA SER A 253 -0.76 7.13 -14.76
C SER A 253 -0.42 8.63 -14.76
N GLU A 254 0.41 9.03 -13.83
CA GLU A 254 0.98 10.38 -13.77
C GLU A 254 1.79 10.73 -15.02
N ALA A 255 2.37 9.73 -15.67
CA ALA A 255 3.10 9.90 -16.92
C ALA A 255 2.25 10.57 -18.01
N VAL A 256 0.91 10.36 -18.02
CA VAL A 256 0.01 11.06 -18.97
C VAL A 256 0.03 12.57 -18.75
N ARG A 257 0.13 13.03 -17.48
CA ARG A 257 0.32 14.45 -17.16
C ARG A 257 1.75 14.91 -17.51
N GLY A 258 2.73 14.03 -17.31
CA GLY A 258 4.13 14.26 -17.69
C GLY A 258 4.34 14.49 -19.18
N GLU A 259 3.53 13.82 -20.02
CA GLU A 259 3.54 13.99 -21.49
C GLU A 259 2.60 15.12 -21.96
N GLY A 260 2.18 16.02 -21.05
CA GLY A 260 1.46 17.24 -21.36
C GLY A 260 -0.04 17.20 -21.11
N GLY A 261 -0.56 16.18 -20.41
CA GLY A 261 -1.98 16.11 -20.04
C GLY A 261 -2.42 17.27 -19.16
N ILE A 262 -3.53 17.95 -19.54
CA ILE A 262 -4.08 19.13 -18.88
C ILE A 262 -5.35 18.76 -18.11
N LEU A 263 -5.47 19.20 -16.85
CA LEU A 263 -6.67 18.99 -16.06
C LEU A 263 -7.70 20.10 -16.30
N ARG A 264 -8.87 19.72 -16.81
CA ARG A 264 -9.97 20.63 -17.15
C ARG A 264 -11.20 20.37 -16.29
N ASN A 265 -11.92 21.43 -15.94
CA ASN A 265 -13.23 21.33 -15.32
C ASN A 265 -14.34 21.02 -16.36
N ASN A 266 -15.59 20.94 -15.91
CA ASN A 266 -16.77 20.69 -16.76
C ASN A 266 -17.08 21.81 -17.77
N ARG A 267 -16.37 22.96 -17.69
CA ARG A 267 -16.45 24.07 -18.66
C ARG A 267 -15.29 24.09 -19.65
N GLY A 268 -14.38 23.11 -19.57
CA GLY A 268 -13.17 23.03 -20.39
C GLY A 268 -12.02 23.94 -19.93
N GLU A 269 -12.14 24.59 -18.75
CA GLU A 269 -11.11 25.50 -18.24
C GLU A 269 -9.99 24.72 -17.54
N ASP A 270 -8.73 25.10 -17.78
CA ASP A 270 -7.57 24.65 -16.98
C ASP A 270 -7.60 25.34 -15.61
N PHE A 271 -8.03 24.59 -14.59
CA PHE A 271 -8.11 25.12 -13.23
C PHE A 271 -6.79 24.98 -12.45
N MET A 272 -5.87 24.11 -12.90
CA MET A 272 -4.60 23.89 -12.23
C MET A 272 -3.64 25.07 -12.38
N ALA A 273 -3.69 25.79 -13.49
CA ALA A 273 -2.90 27.01 -13.72
C ALA A 273 -3.15 28.08 -12.63
N ARG A 274 -4.34 28.09 -12.02
CA ARG A 274 -4.69 28.99 -10.90
C ARG A 274 -4.30 28.44 -9.54
N ALA A 275 -4.13 27.11 -9.42
CA ALA A 275 -3.86 26.45 -8.15
C ALA A 275 -2.37 26.38 -7.82
N HIS A 276 -1.50 26.18 -8.83
CA HIS A 276 -0.07 26.01 -8.63
C HIS A 276 0.74 26.41 -9.88
N PRO A 277 1.94 27.01 -9.73
CA PRO A 277 2.78 27.41 -10.88
C PRO A 277 3.18 26.27 -11.83
N GLN A 278 3.34 25.06 -11.29
CA GLN A 278 3.66 23.85 -12.08
C GLN A 278 2.41 23.22 -12.72
N GLY A 279 1.21 23.80 -12.57
CA GLY A 279 -0.02 23.29 -13.15
C GLY A 279 -0.28 21.82 -12.79
N ALA A 280 -0.59 21.00 -13.79
CA ALA A 280 -0.88 19.57 -13.62
C ALA A 280 0.33 18.72 -13.16
N LEU A 281 1.55 19.26 -13.18
CA LEU A 281 2.78 18.62 -12.69
C LEU A 281 3.12 18.99 -11.23
N ALA A 282 2.26 19.72 -10.54
CA ALA A 282 2.41 19.95 -9.11
C ALA A 282 2.40 18.61 -8.32
N PRO A 283 2.92 18.58 -7.06
CA PRO A 283 2.85 17.41 -6.21
C PRO A 283 1.44 16.83 -6.10
N ARG A 284 1.34 15.50 -5.99
CA ARG A 284 0.05 14.76 -6.04
C ARG A 284 -0.99 15.26 -5.04
N ASP A 285 -0.57 15.62 -3.85
CA ASP A 285 -1.43 16.15 -2.79
C ASP A 285 -2.02 17.52 -3.18
N VAL A 286 -1.24 18.39 -3.82
CA VAL A 286 -1.70 19.69 -4.33
C VAL A 286 -2.72 19.49 -5.44
N VAL A 287 -2.42 18.61 -6.41
CA VAL A 287 -3.34 18.34 -7.52
C VAL A 287 -4.64 17.70 -7.02
N ALA A 288 -4.55 16.72 -6.10
CA ALA A 288 -5.73 16.07 -5.55
C ALA A 288 -6.62 17.05 -4.77
N ARG A 289 -6.04 17.95 -3.96
CA ARG A 289 -6.78 19.02 -3.27
C ARG A 289 -7.45 19.99 -4.25
N ALA A 290 -6.76 20.37 -5.33
CA ALA A 290 -7.30 21.27 -6.33
C ALA A 290 -8.49 20.63 -7.08
N ILE A 291 -8.41 19.33 -7.40
CA ILE A 291 -9.52 18.59 -8.02
C ILE A 291 -10.70 18.49 -7.05
N ASP A 292 -10.47 18.11 -5.79
CA ASP A 292 -11.51 18.02 -4.74
C ASP A 292 -12.22 19.35 -4.56
N ALA A 293 -11.48 20.46 -4.51
CA ALA A 293 -12.03 21.81 -4.40
C ALA A 293 -12.86 22.19 -5.65
N GLU A 294 -12.36 21.87 -6.85
CA GLU A 294 -13.07 22.16 -8.11
C GLU A 294 -14.37 21.34 -8.22
N MET A 295 -14.34 20.06 -7.87
CA MET A 295 -15.53 19.20 -7.85
C MET A 295 -16.58 19.74 -6.87
N LYS A 296 -16.17 20.10 -5.65
CA LYS A 296 -17.07 20.67 -4.63
C LYS A 296 -17.64 22.02 -5.06
N ARG A 297 -16.84 22.88 -5.68
CA ARG A 297 -17.25 24.20 -6.18
C ARG A 297 -18.25 24.10 -7.33
N SER A 298 -18.03 23.15 -8.25
CA SER A 298 -18.85 23.01 -9.47
C SER A 298 -20.05 22.08 -9.31
N GLY A 299 -20.07 21.23 -8.25
CA GLY A 299 -21.03 20.14 -8.08
C GLY A 299 -20.81 18.97 -9.06
N ALA A 300 -19.68 18.95 -9.79
CA ALA A 300 -19.36 17.91 -10.74
C ALA A 300 -18.88 16.64 -10.00
N GLN A 301 -19.15 15.47 -10.59
CA GLN A 301 -18.71 14.18 -10.05
C GLN A 301 -17.28 13.80 -10.47
N CYS A 302 -16.74 14.46 -11.49
CA CYS A 302 -15.39 14.24 -11.99
C CYS A 302 -14.82 15.53 -12.62
N VAL A 303 -13.53 15.49 -12.93
CA VAL A 303 -12.84 16.43 -13.82
C VAL A 303 -12.33 15.67 -15.04
N TYR A 304 -11.68 16.36 -15.98
CA TYR A 304 -11.26 15.78 -17.25
C TYR A 304 -9.75 15.95 -17.44
N LEU A 305 -9.05 14.85 -17.76
CA LEU A 305 -7.66 14.88 -18.18
C LEU A 305 -7.59 14.90 -19.71
N ASP A 306 -7.16 16.02 -20.26
CA ASP A 306 -7.08 16.28 -21.70
C ASP A 306 -5.65 16.09 -22.19
N ILE A 307 -5.44 15.09 -23.06
CA ILE A 307 -4.18 14.83 -23.76
C ILE A 307 -4.40 14.74 -25.29
N THR A 308 -5.49 15.26 -25.77
CA THR A 308 -5.88 15.19 -27.19
C THR A 308 -4.93 15.95 -28.13
N GLN A 309 -4.03 16.76 -27.61
CA GLN A 309 -2.97 17.44 -28.38
C GLN A 309 -1.86 16.49 -28.85
N GLN A 310 -1.76 15.29 -28.26
CA GLN A 310 -0.78 14.29 -28.67
C GLN A 310 -1.32 13.42 -29.82
N PRO A 311 -0.45 13.04 -30.80
CA PRO A 311 -0.83 12.12 -31.88
C PRO A 311 -1.29 10.75 -31.33
N ARG A 312 -2.26 10.15 -32.03
CA ARG A 312 -2.78 8.82 -31.68
C ARG A 312 -1.67 7.77 -31.59
N GLU A 313 -0.78 7.76 -32.57
CA GLU A 313 0.33 6.81 -32.68
C GLU A 313 1.24 6.91 -31.45
N PHE A 314 1.57 8.14 -31.04
CA PHE A 314 2.34 8.38 -29.81
C PHE A 314 1.62 7.83 -28.57
N LEU A 315 0.30 8.10 -28.44
CA LEU A 315 -0.47 7.63 -27.28
C LEU A 315 -0.57 6.11 -27.23
N GLN A 316 -0.67 5.43 -28.37
CA GLN A 316 -0.72 3.96 -28.46
C GLN A 316 0.63 3.32 -28.15
N GLU A 317 1.73 3.94 -28.56
CA GLU A 317 3.08 3.45 -28.29
C GLU A 317 3.48 3.70 -26.83
N ARG A 318 3.23 4.89 -26.31
CA ARG A 318 3.66 5.31 -24.97
C ARG A 318 2.80 4.77 -23.85
N PHE A 319 1.49 4.61 -24.10
CA PHE A 319 0.48 4.18 -23.11
C PHE A 319 -0.43 3.07 -23.66
N PRO A 320 0.10 1.94 -24.14
CA PRO A 320 -0.70 0.92 -24.82
C PRO A 320 -1.85 0.40 -23.96
N HIS A 321 -1.60 0.08 -22.71
CA HIS A 321 -2.60 -0.46 -21.79
C HIS A 321 -3.65 0.59 -21.39
N ILE A 322 -3.23 1.82 -21.07
CA ILE A 322 -4.16 2.92 -20.73
C ILE A 322 -5.04 3.25 -21.94
N TYR A 323 -4.44 3.32 -23.13
CA TYR A 323 -5.17 3.61 -24.37
C TYR A 323 -6.24 2.56 -24.65
N GLU A 324 -5.85 1.27 -24.62
CA GLU A 324 -6.76 0.16 -24.86
C GLU A 324 -7.87 0.10 -23.81
N THR A 325 -7.54 0.25 -22.53
CA THR A 325 -8.54 0.24 -21.46
C THR A 325 -9.53 1.40 -21.61
N CYS A 326 -9.08 2.62 -21.92
CA CYS A 326 -9.98 3.73 -22.19
C CYS A 326 -10.92 3.42 -23.37
N LEU A 327 -10.40 2.84 -24.46
CA LEU A 327 -11.21 2.45 -25.61
C LEU A 327 -12.28 1.40 -25.28
N GLN A 328 -11.95 0.40 -24.42
CA GLN A 328 -12.92 -0.62 -23.97
C GLN A 328 -14.12 0.02 -23.24
N TYR A 329 -13.91 1.15 -22.59
CA TYR A 329 -14.95 1.92 -21.92
C TYR A 329 -15.55 3.03 -22.80
N GLY A 330 -15.23 3.06 -24.10
CA GLY A 330 -15.77 4.03 -25.06
C GLY A 330 -15.10 5.39 -25.03
N ILE A 331 -13.90 5.50 -24.43
CA ILE A 331 -13.15 6.75 -24.33
C ILE A 331 -11.93 6.67 -25.24
N ASP A 332 -11.98 7.36 -26.39
CA ASP A 332 -10.82 7.54 -27.27
C ASP A 332 -10.01 8.76 -26.81
N MET A 333 -8.96 8.52 -26.01
CA MET A 333 -8.14 9.58 -25.41
C MET A 333 -7.38 10.46 -26.43
N ALA A 334 -7.30 10.03 -27.69
CA ALA A 334 -6.79 10.87 -28.79
C ALA A 334 -7.84 11.87 -29.34
N LYS A 335 -9.11 11.72 -28.97
CA LYS A 335 -10.21 12.53 -29.49
C LYS A 335 -11.00 13.27 -28.42
N GLN A 336 -10.98 12.76 -27.20
CA GLN A 336 -11.75 13.34 -26.09
C GLN A 336 -11.00 13.22 -24.76
N PRO A 337 -11.20 14.18 -23.86
CA PRO A 337 -10.60 14.12 -22.53
C PRO A 337 -11.11 12.92 -21.71
N ILE A 338 -10.25 12.37 -20.86
CA ILE A 338 -10.51 11.22 -19.98
C ILE A 338 -11.21 11.74 -18.71
N PRO A 339 -12.42 11.30 -18.35
CA PRO A 339 -13.03 11.64 -17.07
C PRO A 339 -12.25 10.99 -15.91
N VAL A 340 -11.84 11.79 -14.93
CA VAL A 340 -11.01 11.33 -13.80
C VAL A 340 -11.51 11.88 -12.47
N VAL A 341 -11.24 11.14 -11.40
CA VAL A 341 -11.53 11.47 -10.00
C VAL A 341 -10.33 11.13 -9.14
N PRO A 342 -10.04 11.88 -8.06
CA PRO A 342 -9.03 11.46 -7.10
C PRO A 342 -9.43 10.14 -6.44
N ALA A 343 -8.44 9.30 -6.13
CA ALA A 343 -8.69 8.02 -5.50
C ALA A 343 -7.57 7.67 -4.50
N ALA A 344 -7.92 7.01 -3.38
CA ALA A 344 -6.93 6.51 -2.43
C ALA A 344 -5.95 5.59 -3.16
N HIS A 345 -4.65 5.79 -2.93
CA HIS A 345 -3.62 5.16 -3.75
C HIS A 345 -2.54 4.47 -2.92
N TYR A 346 -2.01 5.13 -1.89
CA TYR A 346 -0.92 4.61 -1.07
C TYR A 346 -1.05 5.04 0.39
N GLN A 347 -0.75 4.12 1.32
CA GLN A 347 -0.72 4.37 2.75
C GLN A 347 0.74 4.61 3.20
N CYS A 348 1.09 5.84 3.63
CA CYS A 348 2.44 6.14 4.11
C CYS A 348 2.68 5.66 5.55
N GLY A 349 1.62 5.58 6.36
CA GLY A 349 1.66 4.98 7.69
C GLY A 349 1.46 3.47 7.65
N GLY A 350 1.50 2.84 8.81
CA GLY A 350 1.35 1.39 8.95
C GLY A 350 1.91 0.88 10.27
N VAL A 351 2.31 -0.38 10.30
CA VAL A 351 3.01 -0.98 11.45
C VAL A 351 4.37 -0.31 11.60
N LYS A 352 4.63 0.30 12.77
CA LYS A 352 5.93 0.95 13.03
C LYS A 352 7.04 -0.07 13.05
N THR A 353 8.07 0.17 12.23
CA THR A 353 9.26 -0.70 12.16
C THR A 353 10.55 0.12 12.26
N ASN A 354 11.64 -0.58 12.54
CA ASN A 354 12.97 -0.09 12.23
C ASN A 354 13.31 -0.37 10.75
N ILE A 355 14.50 0.04 10.31
CA ILE A 355 14.97 -0.13 8.93
C ILE A 355 15.18 -1.60 8.52
N ASP A 356 15.22 -2.52 9.45
CA ASP A 356 15.31 -3.97 9.22
C ASP A 356 13.94 -4.66 9.29
N GLY A 357 12.85 -3.88 9.26
CA GLY A 357 11.48 -4.40 9.28
C GLY A 357 10.99 -4.95 10.62
N ALA A 358 11.79 -4.89 11.69
CA ALA A 358 11.39 -5.38 13.01
C ALA A 358 10.36 -4.43 13.65
N THR A 359 9.27 -5.00 14.18
CA THR A 359 8.19 -4.26 14.86
C THR A 359 8.46 -4.14 16.37
N SER A 360 7.53 -3.51 17.09
CA SER A 360 7.55 -3.47 18.56
C SER A 360 7.21 -4.83 19.23
N LEU A 361 6.72 -5.81 18.46
CA LEU A 361 6.40 -7.16 18.94
C LEU A 361 7.48 -8.13 18.45
N PRO A 362 8.30 -8.72 19.35
CA PRO A 362 9.32 -9.68 18.98
C PRO A 362 8.76 -10.86 18.15
N GLY A 363 9.52 -11.31 17.15
CA GLY A 363 9.09 -12.36 16.22
C GLY A 363 8.15 -11.89 15.11
N LEU A 364 7.67 -10.64 15.17
CA LEU A 364 6.85 -10.01 14.14
C LEU A 364 7.66 -8.95 13.36
N TYR A 365 7.62 -9.07 12.05
CA TYR A 365 8.21 -8.12 11.09
C TYR A 365 7.14 -7.57 10.16
N ALA A 366 7.36 -6.37 9.62
CA ALA A 366 6.51 -5.79 8.59
C ALA A 366 7.38 -5.13 7.51
N ILE A 367 7.04 -5.36 6.24
CA ILE A 367 7.81 -4.91 5.07
C ILE A 367 6.88 -4.44 3.94
N GLY A 368 7.36 -3.51 3.12
CA GLY A 368 6.56 -2.88 2.07
C GLY A 368 5.46 -1.99 2.65
N GLU A 369 4.40 -1.74 1.90
CA GLU A 369 3.38 -0.72 2.21
C GLU A 369 2.64 -0.91 3.55
N VAL A 370 2.62 -2.12 4.11
CA VAL A 370 2.05 -2.37 5.46
C VAL A 370 2.88 -1.76 6.58
N ALA A 371 4.17 -1.48 6.31
CA ALA A 371 5.13 -0.96 7.26
C ALA A 371 5.24 0.57 7.23
N CYS A 372 5.49 1.16 8.39
CA CYS A 372 5.94 2.55 8.54
C CYS A 372 7.42 2.55 8.92
N THR A 373 8.29 2.55 7.92
CA THR A 373 9.75 2.50 8.05
C THR A 373 10.38 3.86 8.34
N GLY A 374 9.64 4.95 8.07
CA GLY A 374 10.15 6.31 8.08
C GLY A 374 10.62 6.82 6.70
N LEU A 375 10.63 5.98 5.65
CA LEU A 375 11.02 6.41 4.30
C LEU A 375 10.13 7.52 3.75
N HIS A 376 8.81 7.38 3.88
CA HIS A 376 7.84 8.24 3.19
C HIS A 376 7.43 9.49 3.97
N GLY A 377 7.67 9.52 5.28
CA GLY A 377 7.23 10.64 6.12
C GLY A 377 5.74 10.95 5.95
N ALA A 378 5.41 12.23 5.75
CA ALA A 378 4.03 12.68 5.59
C ALA A 378 3.48 12.59 4.14
N ASN A 379 4.32 12.26 3.16
CA ASN A 379 3.94 12.10 1.75
C ASN A 379 5.00 11.31 0.99
N ARG A 380 4.57 10.33 0.22
CA ARG A 380 5.45 9.45 -0.56
C ARG A 380 5.89 10.12 -1.86
N LEU A 381 7.20 10.11 -2.12
CA LEU A 381 7.73 10.36 -3.47
C LEU A 381 7.30 9.22 -4.40
N ALA A 382 6.86 9.53 -5.60
CA ALA A 382 6.41 8.55 -6.58
C ALA A 382 7.51 7.51 -6.87
N SER A 383 7.12 6.27 -7.16
CA SER A 383 8.02 5.14 -7.51
C SER A 383 9.05 4.70 -6.45
N ASN A 384 9.03 5.30 -5.23
CA ASN A 384 9.85 4.84 -4.10
C ASN A 384 9.30 3.58 -3.41
N SER A 385 8.00 3.26 -3.56
CA SER A 385 7.38 2.14 -2.82
C SER A 385 7.87 0.77 -3.25
N LEU A 386 8.07 0.56 -4.56
CA LEU A 386 8.62 -0.71 -5.05
C LEU A 386 10.08 -0.86 -4.62
N LEU A 387 10.85 0.23 -4.62
CA LEU A 387 12.22 0.24 -4.12
C LEU A 387 12.29 -0.10 -2.63
N GLU A 388 11.40 0.50 -1.80
CA GLU A 388 11.27 0.17 -0.37
C GLU A 388 10.99 -1.32 -0.18
N GLY A 389 10.02 -1.86 -0.93
CA GLY A 389 9.66 -3.28 -0.88
C GLY A 389 10.84 -4.20 -1.09
N LEU A 390 11.71 -3.90 -2.06
CA LEU A 390 12.92 -4.67 -2.36
C LEU A 390 13.98 -4.56 -1.26
N VAL A 391 14.29 -3.33 -0.85
CA VAL A 391 15.39 -3.06 0.10
C VAL A 391 15.03 -3.57 1.49
N ILE A 392 13.84 -3.24 1.99
CA ILE A 392 13.44 -3.67 3.35
C ILE A 392 13.25 -5.18 3.42
N ALA A 393 12.74 -5.84 2.36
CA ALA A 393 12.67 -7.30 2.31
C ALA A 393 14.05 -7.96 2.42
N HIS A 394 15.06 -7.42 1.72
CA HIS A 394 16.43 -7.89 1.84
C HIS A 394 16.97 -7.72 3.25
N ARG A 395 16.82 -6.54 3.83
CA ARG A 395 17.32 -6.20 5.17
C ARG A 395 16.64 -7.03 6.26
N ALA A 396 15.33 -7.21 6.18
CA ALA A 396 14.56 -8.03 7.13
C ALA A 396 15.04 -9.48 7.11
N CYS A 397 15.27 -10.07 5.93
CA CYS A 397 15.83 -11.41 5.83
C CYS A 397 17.24 -11.47 6.44
N ALA A 398 18.13 -10.54 6.10
CA ALA A 398 19.49 -10.50 6.64
C ALA A 398 19.50 -10.35 8.18
N ALA A 399 18.60 -9.51 8.73
CA ALA A 399 18.46 -9.32 10.17
C ALA A 399 17.95 -10.60 10.87
N LEU A 400 16.93 -11.26 10.32
CA LEU A 400 16.36 -12.51 10.85
C LEU A 400 17.36 -13.66 10.82
N VAL A 401 18.20 -13.74 9.81
CA VAL A 401 19.24 -14.77 9.72
C VAL A 401 20.37 -14.50 10.71
N ARG A 402 20.80 -13.24 10.83
CA ARG A 402 21.89 -12.84 11.75
C ARG A 402 21.50 -12.95 13.22
N ASN A 403 20.28 -12.47 13.54
CA ASN A 403 19.75 -12.46 14.91
C ASN A 403 18.80 -13.65 15.12
N ARG A 404 19.24 -14.86 14.74
CA ARG A 404 18.43 -16.05 14.96
C ARG A 404 18.01 -16.07 16.44
N PRO A 405 16.72 -15.83 16.78
CA PRO A 405 16.30 -15.93 18.16
C PRO A 405 16.76 -17.28 18.68
N PRO A 406 17.26 -17.36 19.94
CA PRO A 406 17.55 -18.65 20.52
C PRO A 406 16.30 -19.49 20.27
N ALA A 407 16.50 -20.69 19.74
CA ALA A 407 15.39 -21.63 19.61
C ALA A 407 14.71 -21.59 20.97
N HIS A 408 13.55 -20.92 21.07
CA HIS A 408 12.77 -21.10 22.29
C HIS A 408 12.74 -22.59 22.49
N PRO A 409 12.73 -23.10 23.74
CA PRO A 409 12.35 -24.48 23.96
C PRO A 409 10.91 -24.65 23.49
N ALA A 410 10.73 -24.28 22.26
CA ALA A 410 9.52 -24.20 21.47
C ALA A 410 8.91 -25.58 21.24
N GLY A 411 9.66 -26.62 21.52
CA GLY A 411 9.12 -27.98 21.67
C GLY A 411 8.13 -28.13 22.82
N SER A 412 8.00 -27.14 23.71
CA SER A 412 7.13 -27.22 24.89
C SER A 412 5.79 -26.49 24.78
N ILE A 413 5.61 -25.52 23.85
CA ILE A 413 4.34 -24.78 23.72
C ILE A 413 3.55 -25.37 22.55
N SER A 414 2.50 -26.12 22.87
CA SER A 414 1.49 -26.51 21.88
C SER A 414 0.61 -25.29 21.57
N LEU A 415 0.62 -24.81 20.34
CA LEU A 415 -0.33 -23.78 19.93
C LEU A 415 -1.74 -24.37 19.84
N PRO A 416 -2.77 -23.64 20.31
CA PRO A 416 -4.13 -24.14 20.23
C PRO A 416 -4.60 -24.19 18.76
N GLU A 417 -5.42 -25.18 18.47
CA GLU A 417 -6.19 -25.20 17.24
C GLU A 417 -7.33 -24.16 17.30
N TRP A 418 -7.73 -23.68 16.13
CA TRP A 418 -8.88 -22.79 16.03
C TRP A 418 -10.15 -23.54 16.48
N LYS A 419 -10.96 -22.87 17.32
CA LYS A 419 -12.24 -23.40 17.75
C LYS A 419 -13.34 -22.44 17.34
N SER A 420 -14.23 -22.90 16.48
CA SER A 420 -15.40 -22.11 16.04
C SER A 420 -16.49 -21.99 17.12
N GLY A 421 -16.39 -22.76 18.22
CA GLY A 421 -17.42 -22.76 19.26
C GLY A 421 -18.79 -23.16 18.72
N ASP A 422 -19.82 -22.40 19.16
CA ASP A 422 -21.22 -22.57 18.72
C ASP A 422 -21.58 -21.66 17.52
N ALA A 423 -20.57 -21.11 16.79
CA ALA A 423 -20.78 -20.23 15.66
C ALA A 423 -21.58 -20.92 14.55
N GLN A 424 -22.61 -20.23 14.07
CA GLN A 424 -23.51 -20.70 13.02
C GLN A 424 -23.03 -20.26 11.63
N ASP A 425 -23.59 -20.84 10.59
CA ASP A 425 -23.35 -20.35 9.23
C ASP A 425 -24.05 -18.99 9.04
N VAL A 426 -23.41 -18.11 8.25
CA VAL A 426 -23.94 -16.77 7.99
C VAL A 426 -25.28 -16.89 7.24
N ASP A 427 -26.33 -16.35 7.84
CA ASP A 427 -27.69 -16.36 7.30
C ASP A 427 -28.03 -15.10 6.49
N GLU A 428 -27.37 -13.96 6.80
CA GLU A 428 -27.60 -12.67 6.15
C GLU A 428 -26.31 -12.00 5.65
N LEU A 429 -25.84 -12.34 4.47
CA LEU A 429 -24.68 -11.70 3.82
C LEU A 429 -24.90 -10.19 3.57
N VAL A 430 -26.15 -9.74 3.48
CA VAL A 430 -26.49 -8.32 3.27
C VAL A 430 -25.89 -7.42 4.35
N VAL A 431 -25.77 -7.90 5.60
CA VAL A 431 -25.17 -7.14 6.72
C VAL A 431 -23.69 -6.84 6.44
N ILE A 432 -22.95 -7.81 5.91
CA ILE A 432 -21.53 -7.65 5.58
C ILE A 432 -21.36 -6.60 4.49
N TYR A 433 -22.09 -6.73 3.38
CA TYR A 433 -21.98 -5.82 2.23
C TYR A 433 -22.48 -4.41 2.54
N HIS A 434 -23.54 -4.28 3.36
CA HIS A 434 -24.04 -2.99 3.81
C HIS A 434 -23.00 -2.25 4.64
N ASN A 435 -22.45 -2.89 5.67
CA ASN A 435 -21.45 -2.29 6.56
C ASN A 435 -20.16 -1.95 5.81
N TRP A 436 -19.76 -2.79 4.85
CA TRP A 436 -18.64 -2.53 3.96
C TRP A 436 -18.83 -1.24 3.15
N ASP A 437 -20.00 -1.09 2.48
CA ASP A 437 -20.28 0.12 1.68
C ASP A 437 -20.43 1.36 2.57
N GLU A 438 -21.03 1.23 3.75
CA GLU A 438 -21.18 2.32 4.71
C GLU A 438 -19.82 2.85 5.19
N ILE A 439 -18.89 1.97 5.59
CA ILE A 439 -17.54 2.38 6.01
C ILE A 439 -16.85 3.15 4.88
N ARG A 440 -16.87 2.63 3.66
CA ARG A 440 -16.19 3.24 2.51
C ARG A 440 -16.75 4.62 2.16
N ARG A 441 -18.09 4.80 2.21
CA ARG A 441 -18.73 6.10 2.00
C ARG A 441 -18.43 7.06 3.14
N LEU A 442 -18.49 6.60 4.38
CA LEU A 442 -18.15 7.38 5.57
C LEU A 442 -16.72 7.93 5.48
N MET A 443 -15.77 7.08 5.13
CA MET A 443 -14.36 7.47 5.00
C MET A 443 -14.16 8.45 3.84
N TRP A 444 -14.83 8.24 2.71
CA TRP A 444 -14.75 9.15 1.57
C TRP A 444 -15.32 10.53 1.90
N ASP A 445 -16.50 10.59 2.51
CA ASP A 445 -17.23 11.85 2.74
C ASP A 445 -16.64 12.67 3.91
N TYR A 446 -16.15 12.01 4.96
CA TYR A 446 -15.72 12.68 6.20
C TYR A 446 -14.21 12.64 6.46
N VAL A 447 -13.49 11.67 5.92
CA VAL A 447 -12.08 11.39 6.24
C VAL A 447 -11.17 11.45 4.99
N GLY A 448 -11.69 11.98 3.88
CA GLY A 448 -11.00 12.06 2.60
C GLY A 448 -9.88 13.11 2.55
N ILE A 449 -9.75 13.79 1.40
CA ILE A 449 -8.63 14.69 1.09
C ILE A 449 -8.61 15.94 1.99
N VAL A 450 -9.79 16.56 2.22
CA VAL A 450 -9.92 17.75 3.07
C VAL A 450 -10.76 17.41 4.29
N ARG A 451 -10.17 17.56 5.47
CA ARG A 451 -10.72 17.12 6.77
C ARG A 451 -11.14 18.30 7.64
N THR A 452 -11.96 18.03 8.65
CA THR A 452 -12.25 18.92 9.78
C THR A 452 -12.46 18.09 11.05
N ASP A 453 -12.14 18.64 12.22
CA ASP A 453 -12.36 17.96 13.51
C ASP A 453 -13.80 17.48 13.65
N LYS A 454 -14.77 18.32 13.26
CA LYS A 454 -16.20 17.99 13.34
C LYS A 454 -16.58 16.78 12.48
N ARG A 455 -16.02 16.66 11.25
CA ARG A 455 -16.24 15.51 10.37
C ARG A 455 -15.57 14.25 10.94
N LEU A 456 -14.32 14.36 11.39
CA LEU A 456 -13.56 13.26 11.99
C LEU A 456 -14.26 12.71 13.24
N GLN A 457 -14.78 13.58 14.14
CA GLN A 457 -15.54 13.17 15.32
C GLN A 457 -16.82 12.41 14.96
N ARG A 458 -17.54 12.84 13.91
CA ARG A 458 -18.72 12.13 13.41
C ARG A 458 -18.35 10.75 12.87
N ALA A 459 -17.26 10.67 12.10
CA ALA A 459 -16.75 9.40 11.58
C ALA A 459 -16.36 8.46 12.73
N SER A 460 -15.62 8.95 13.73
CA SER A 460 -15.22 8.17 14.90
C SER A 460 -16.44 7.61 15.67
N ALA A 461 -17.46 8.45 15.89
CA ALA A 461 -18.69 8.01 16.58
C ALA A 461 -19.43 6.91 15.80
N ARG A 462 -19.53 7.03 14.46
CA ARG A 462 -20.19 6.04 13.62
C ARG A 462 -19.40 4.74 13.53
N LEU A 463 -18.08 4.82 13.35
CA LEU A 463 -17.19 3.66 13.29
C LEU A 463 -17.24 2.83 14.58
N ARG A 464 -17.33 3.45 15.76
CA ARG A 464 -17.48 2.72 17.03
C ARG A 464 -18.75 1.87 17.07
N ASN A 465 -19.88 2.36 16.53
CA ASN A 465 -21.11 1.58 16.43
C ASN A 465 -20.95 0.40 15.47
N LEU A 466 -20.41 0.67 14.27
CA LEU A 466 -20.15 -0.38 13.27
C LEU A 466 -19.18 -1.45 13.79
N GLN A 467 -18.10 -1.06 14.48
CA GLN A 467 -17.17 -2.01 15.08
C GLN A 467 -17.83 -2.93 16.11
N ARG A 468 -18.76 -2.40 16.92
CA ARG A 468 -19.51 -3.22 17.89
C ARG A 468 -20.42 -4.22 17.17
N GLU A 469 -21.19 -3.77 16.17
CA GLU A 469 -22.06 -4.63 15.36
C GLU A 469 -21.27 -5.73 14.64
N ILE A 470 -20.13 -5.36 14.02
CA ILE A 470 -19.24 -6.31 13.35
C ILE A 470 -18.64 -7.31 14.34
N GLN A 471 -18.29 -6.87 15.55
CA GLN A 471 -17.74 -7.75 16.57
C GLN A 471 -18.78 -8.74 17.09
N GLU A 472 -20.03 -8.31 17.31
CA GLU A 472 -21.14 -9.19 17.67
C GLU A 472 -21.38 -10.23 16.57
N PHE A 473 -21.42 -9.79 15.31
CA PHE A 473 -21.56 -10.67 14.17
C PHE A 473 -20.40 -11.68 14.05
N TYR A 474 -19.16 -11.24 14.26
CA TYR A 474 -17.94 -12.08 14.21
C TYR A 474 -17.97 -13.22 15.24
N TRP A 475 -18.54 -13.03 16.42
CA TRP A 475 -18.60 -14.06 17.44
C TRP A 475 -19.78 -15.01 17.26
N ASN A 476 -20.84 -14.61 16.57
CA ASN A 476 -22.04 -15.42 16.37
C ASN A 476 -21.95 -16.32 15.13
N PHE A 477 -21.13 -15.94 14.16
CA PHE A 477 -21.07 -16.64 12.88
C PHE A 477 -19.68 -17.22 12.59
N ARG A 478 -19.67 -18.29 11.76
CA ARG A 478 -18.42 -18.85 11.24
C ARG A 478 -17.68 -17.81 10.41
N ILE A 479 -16.38 -17.75 10.58
CA ILE A 479 -15.57 -16.77 9.86
C ILE A 479 -15.54 -17.09 8.36
N THR A 480 -15.68 -16.04 7.56
CA THR A 480 -15.51 -16.03 6.11
C THR A 480 -14.52 -14.94 5.73
N ALA A 481 -13.94 -15.01 4.53
CA ALA A 481 -13.04 -13.97 4.04
C ALA A 481 -13.69 -12.58 4.10
N ASP A 482 -14.93 -12.44 3.62
CA ASP A 482 -15.65 -11.16 3.61
C ASP A 482 -15.84 -10.58 5.02
N LEU A 483 -16.16 -11.44 6.01
CA LEU A 483 -16.30 -11.02 7.40
C LEU A 483 -14.97 -10.58 8.02
N LEU A 484 -13.88 -11.30 7.72
CA LEU A 484 -12.54 -10.95 8.16
C LEU A 484 -12.09 -9.62 7.55
N GLU A 485 -12.29 -9.43 6.25
CA GLU A 485 -11.98 -8.18 5.55
C GLU A 485 -12.79 -7.00 6.12
N LEU A 486 -14.09 -7.19 6.37
CA LEU A 486 -14.94 -6.16 6.98
C LEU A 486 -14.43 -5.76 8.37
N ARG A 487 -14.08 -6.73 9.22
CA ARG A 487 -13.52 -6.50 10.56
C ARG A 487 -12.20 -5.73 10.48
N ASN A 488 -11.33 -6.08 9.53
CA ASN A 488 -10.06 -5.42 9.32
C ASN A 488 -10.25 -4.00 8.80
N LEU A 489 -11.15 -3.80 7.84
CA LEU A 489 -11.49 -2.51 7.26
C LEU A 489 -11.99 -1.52 8.33
N ALA A 490 -12.91 -1.98 9.20
CA ALA A 490 -13.42 -1.17 10.31
C ALA A 490 -12.32 -0.78 11.30
N THR A 491 -11.37 -1.69 11.57
CA THR A 491 -10.22 -1.42 12.44
C THR A 491 -9.32 -0.35 11.84
N VAL A 492 -8.95 -0.51 10.56
CA VAL A 492 -8.06 0.44 9.85
C VAL A 492 -8.72 1.81 9.70
N ALA A 493 -10.02 1.85 9.39
CA ALA A 493 -10.79 3.09 9.33
C ALA A 493 -10.71 3.88 10.64
N ALA A 494 -10.88 3.20 11.78
CA ALA A 494 -10.76 3.82 13.09
C ALA A 494 -9.33 4.34 13.36
N LEU A 495 -8.29 3.57 13.03
CA LEU A 495 -6.89 3.99 13.18
C LEU A 495 -6.56 5.23 12.34
N ILE A 496 -7.08 5.33 11.10
CA ILE A 496 -6.92 6.53 10.26
C ILE A 496 -7.60 7.74 10.91
N VAL A 497 -8.81 7.58 11.43
CA VAL A 497 -9.57 8.66 12.07
C VAL A 497 -8.89 9.12 13.36
N ASP A 498 -8.45 8.20 14.21
CA ASP A 498 -7.81 8.51 15.48
C ASP A 498 -6.45 9.20 15.27
N SER A 499 -5.67 8.74 14.29
CA SER A 499 -4.43 9.42 13.88
C SER A 499 -4.70 10.83 13.37
N ALA A 500 -5.71 10.99 12.49
CA ALA A 500 -6.08 12.29 11.95
C ALA A 500 -6.60 13.27 13.03
N LEU A 501 -7.35 12.77 14.03
CA LEU A 501 -7.80 13.58 15.18
C LEU A 501 -6.64 14.00 16.09
N SER A 502 -5.59 13.20 16.17
CA SER A 502 -4.42 13.48 17.00
C SER A 502 -3.51 14.56 16.42
N ARG A 503 -3.46 14.69 15.09
CA ARG A 503 -2.60 15.67 14.40
C ARG A 503 -3.30 17.02 14.23
N LYS A 504 -2.85 18.01 14.98
CA LYS A 504 -3.42 19.38 14.98
C LYS A 504 -2.60 20.36 14.13
N GLU A 505 -2.27 19.95 12.93
CA GLU A 505 -1.61 20.73 11.88
C GLU A 505 -2.00 20.18 10.50
N SER A 506 -1.71 20.89 9.43
CA SER A 506 -1.70 20.37 8.06
C SER A 506 -0.26 20.12 7.63
N ARG A 507 0.04 18.87 7.23
CA ARG A 507 1.38 18.46 6.79
C ARG A 507 1.26 17.35 5.73
N GLY A 508 1.93 17.52 4.59
CA GLY A 508 1.90 16.54 3.51
C GLY A 508 0.47 16.14 3.12
N LEU A 509 0.16 14.86 3.24
CA LEU A 509 -1.14 14.30 2.86
C LEU A 509 -2.27 14.58 3.87
N HIS A 510 -1.95 14.96 5.09
CA HIS A 510 -2.97 15.34 6.08
C HIS A 510 -3.26 16.83 5.99
N TYR A 511 -4.44 17.16 5.43
CA TYR A 511 -4.90 18.54 5.33
C TYR A 511 -6.22 18.72 6.08
N THR A 512 -6.27 19.70 7.00
CA THR A 512 -7.45 20.01 7.80
C THR A 512 -7.74 21.51 7.81
N LEU A 513 -8.99 21.88 7.62
CA LEU A 513 -9.42 23.28 7.62
C LEU A 513 -9.33 23.94 9.01
N ASP A 514 -9.39 23.14 10.09
CA ASP A 514 -9.29 23.67 11.46
C ASP A 514 -7.85 24.05 11.84
N TYR A 515 -6.86 23.45 11.17
CA TYR A 515 -5.42 23.70 11.38
C TYR A 515 -4.70 23.71 10.02
N PRO A 516 -4.93 24.74 9.17
CA PRO A 516 -4.46 24.74 7.78
C PRO A 516 -2.95 24.88 7.62
N GLU A 517 -2.25 25.32 8.66
CA GLU A 517 -0.81 25.59 8.62
C GLU A 517 -0.01 24.39 9.12
N MET A 518 1.17 24.19 8.53
CA MET A 518 2.18 23.29 9.03
C MET A 518 2.85 23.95 10.25
N LYS A 519 2.85 23.25 11.38
CA LYS A 519 3.46 23.76 12.61
C LYS A 519 4.94 23.36 12.72
N GLY A 520 5.67 24.07 13.60
CA GLY A 520 7.10 23.87 13.80
C GLY A 520 7.49 22.54 14.48
N GLU A 521 8.71 22.49 15.00
CA GLU A 521 9.40 21.28 15.52
C GLU A 521 8.58 20.43 16.50
N VAL A 522 7.72 21.02 17.33
CA VAL A 522 6.89 20.28 18.31
C VAL A 522 5.95 19.27 17.64
N PHE A 523 5.50 19.56 16.42
CA PHE A 523 4.62 18.69 15.62
C PHE A 523 5.37 17.82 14.60
N ARG A 524 6.69 18.01 14.47
CA ARG A 524 7.56 17.22 13.59
C ARG A 524 7.88 15.87 14.24
N ARG A 525 6.84 15.06 14.40
CA ARG A 525 6.93 13.73 15.02
C ARG A 525 5.87 12.79 14.47
N ASP A 526 6.14 11.51 14.54
CA ASP A 526 5.17 10.47 14.19
C ASP A 526 3.92 10.54 15.09
N THR A 527 2.75 10.28 14.53
CA THR A 527 1.54 9.93 15.27
C THR A 527 1.61 8.45 15.62
N LEU A 528 1.79 8.12 16.88
CA LEU A 528 1.89 6.73 17.34
C LEU A 528 0.61 6.32 18.06
N LEU A 529 0.09 5.15 17.69
CA LEU A 529 -1.04 4.50 18.35
C LEU A 529 -0.58 3.16 18.93
N SER A 530 -0.92 2.90 20.20
CA SER A 530 -0.69 1.64 20.89
C SER A 530 -1.94 1.22 21.64
N ARG A 531 -2.19 -0.08 21.74
CA ARG A 531 -3.17 -0.61 22.68
C ARG A 531 -2.56 -0.56 24.07
N GLY A 532 -3.21 0.20 24.94
CA GLY A 532 -2.84 0.25 26.37
C GLY A 532 -3.07 -1.07 27.07
#